data_ced74632c5a67cf12ca3bfea8fdda530
#
_entry.id   ced74632c5a67cf12ca3bfea8fdda530
#
_cell.length_a   1.000
_cell.length_b   1.000
_cell.length_c   1.000
_cell.angle_alpha   90.00
_cell.angle_beta   90.00
_cell.angle_gamma   90.00
#
_symmetry.space_group_name_H-M   'P 1'
#
loop_
_entity.id
_entity.type
_entity.pdbx_description
1 polymer ?
#
loop_
_entity_poly.entity_id
_entity_poly.type
_entity_poly.pdbx_seq_one_letter_code
_entity_poly.pdbx_strand_id
1 'polypeptide(L)'
;GVVLEEGEGGSQKAREKDVNRRKYMSTLVVVGYDDLFKAEEVRLKLRKMQKDYLIDLADAVVAVKDQSGKVKLHQPVNLTAAGAVSGGFWGTLIGLLFLNPLLGMAVGATAGAVSGALTDLGIDDKFMKELAASLHPGSSVLFVLVRKATPDKVLEELAGTGGKVLKSSLSHDDEAKLQAALNAARK
;
A
#
# COMPACT_ATOMS: atom_id res chain seq x y z
N GLY A 1 50.31 -13.88 22.62
CA GLY A 1 49.16 -14.19 21.84
C GLY A 1 47.98 -13.36 22.32
N VAL A 2 47.58 -12.35 21.56
CA VAL A 2 46.31 -11.61 21.76
C VAL A 2 45.40 -12.06 20.64
N VAL A 3 44.36 -12.82 20.98
CA VAL A 3 43.28 -13.20 20.08
C VAL A 3 42.28 -12.07 20.11
N LEU A 4 42.09 -11.41 18.98
CA LEU A 4 41.11 -10.33 18.79
C LEU A 4 39.69 -10.93 18.65
N GLU A 5 38.87 -10.78 19.66
CA GLU A 5 37.42 -10.99 19.60
C GLU A 5 36.74 -9.75 18.97
N GLU A 6 36.83 -9.59 17.66
CA GLU A 6 36.12 -8.53 16.93
C GLU A 6 35.14 -9.09 15.88
N GLY A 7 34.33 -10.09 16.20
CA GLY A 7 33.41 -10.67 15.20
C GLY A 7 31.92 -10.65 15.54
N GLU A 8 31.56 -10.68 16.81
CA GLU A 8 30.15 -10.92 17.19
C GLU A 8 29.30 -9.66 17.36
N GLY A 9 29.89 -8.53 17.76
CA GLY A 9 29.16 -7.28 17.99
C GLY A 9 28.60 -6.63 16.72
N GLY A 10 29.26 -6.82 15.57
CA GLY A 10 28.83 -6.30 14.28
C GLY A 10 27.61 -7.05 13.74
N SER A 11 27.60 -8.37 13.91
CA SER A 11 26.50 -9.23 13.44
C SER A 11 25.23 -9.06 14.26
N GLN A 12 25.36 -8.88 15.58
CA GLN A 12 24.20 -8.60 16.46
C GLN A 12 23.58 -7.23 16.18
N LYS A 13 24.40 -6.18 16.06
CA LYS A 13 23.90 -4.84 15.68
C LYS A 13 23.24 -4.80 14.30
N ALA A 14 23.76 -5.54 13.33
CA ALA A 14 23.15 -5.64 12.01
C ALA A 14 21.80 -6.37 12.06
N ARG A 15 21.71 -7.47 12.82
CA ARG A 15 20.45 -8.19 13.04
C ARG A 15 19.43 -7.36 13.81
N GLU A 16 19.86 -6.62 14.81
CA GLU A 16 18.99 -5.75 15.60
C GLU A 16 18.47 -4.55 14.79
N LYS A 17 19.31 -3.97 13.93
CA LYS A 17 18.89 -2.97 12.95
C LYS A 17 17.90 -3.53 11.92
N ASP A 18 18.11 -4.76 11.47
CA ASP A 18 17.25 -5.40 10.47
C ASP A 18 15.89 -5.80 11.09
N VAL A 19 15.88 -6.30 12.31
CA VAL A 19 14.66 -6.59 13.09
C VAL A 19 13.90 -5.28 13.40
N ASN A 20 14.61 -4.23 13.77
CA ASN A 20 14.02 -2.93 14.05
C ASN A 20 13.48 -2.26 12.77
N ARG A 21 14.18 -2.40 11.64
CA ARG A 21 13.73 -1.95 10.32
C ARG A 21 12.45 -2.67 9.89
N ARG A 22 12.37 -3.99 10.05
CA ARG A 22 11.15 -4.78 9.78
C ARG A 22 9.98 -4.41 10.69
N LYS A 23 10.26 -4.02 11.93
CA LYS A 23 9.24 -3.60 12.90
C LYS A 23 8.55 -2.28 12.52
N TYR A 24 9.21 -1.43 11.73
CA TYR A 24 8.70 -0.12 11.30
C TYR A 24 8.33 -0.09 9.81
N MET A 25 8.52 -1.17 9.06
CA MET A 25 8.10 -1.23 7.66
C MET A 25 6.62 -1.56 7.57
N SER A 26 5.83 -0.59 7.11
CA SER A 26 4.43 -0.81 6.77
C SER A 26 4.34 -1.71 5.54
N THR A 27 3.41 -2.66 5.58
CA THR A 27 3.08 -3.50 4.41
C THR A 27 2.16 -2.72 3.49
N LEU A 28 2.55 -2.56 2.23
CA LEU A 28 1.70 -1.98 1.20
C LEU A 28 0.81 -3.08 0.60
N VAL A 29 -0.48 -2.79 0.48
CA VAL A 29 -1.45 -3.59 -0.28
C VAL A 29 -2.26 -2.68 -1.17
N VAL A 30 -2.37 -3.02 -2.45
CA VAL A 30 -3.15 -2.27 -3.44
C VAL A 30 -4.17 -3.20 -4.07
N VAL A 31 -5.45 -2.86 -3.95
CA VAL A 31 -6.57 -3.66 -4.46
C VAL A 31 -7.42 -2.83 -5.41
N GLY A 32 -7.62 -3.34 -6.62
CA GLY A 32 -8.49 -2.76 -7.63
C GLY A 32 -9.89 -3.37 -7.61
N TYR A 33 -10.90 -2.54 -7.89
CA TYR A 33 -12.31 -2.91 -7.95
C TYR A 33 -12.95 -2.34 -9.22
N ASP A 34 -13.79 -3.13 -9.88
CA ASP A 34 -14.57 -2.73 -11.06
C ASP A 34 -15.86 -1.96 -10.68
N ASP A 35 -15.87 -1.39 -9.49
CA ASP A 35 -16.97 -0.62 -8.92
C ASP A 35 -16.44 0.67 -8.30
N LEU A 36 -17.14 1.78 -8.52
CA LEU A 36 -16.72 3.13 -8.13
C LEU A 36 -16.66 3.31 -6.61
N PHE A 37 -17.52 2.60 -5.87
CA PHE A 37 -17.71 2.78 -4.42
C PHE A 37 -17.09 1.68 -3.59
N LYS A 38 -16.70 0.57 -4.21
CA LYS A 38 -16.27 -0.63 -3.49
C LYS A 38 -14.99 -0.42 -2.69
N ALA A 39 -14.02 0.29 -3.23
CA ALA A 39 -12.79 0.61 -2.49
C ALA A 39 -13.09 1.43 -1.22
N GLU A 40 -14.04 2.36 -1.29
CA GLU A 40 -14.44 3.16 -0.14
C GLU A 40 -15.19 2.30 0.91
N GLU A 41 -16.08 1.43 0.48
CA GLU A 41 -16.77 0.47 1.37
C GLU A 41 -15.74 -0.38 2.14
N VAL A 42 -14.74 -0.92 1.44
CA VAL A 42 -13.70 -1.75 2.06
C VAL A 42 -12.80 -0.91 2.97
N ARG A 43 -12.47 0.32 2.59
CA ARG A 43 -11.73 1.25 3.45
C ARG A 43 -12.45 1.52 4.77
N LEU A 44 -13.75 1.74 4.74
CA LEU A 44 -14.57 1.92 5.95
C LEU A 44 -14.59 0.67 6.82
N LYS A 45 -14.62 -0.51 6.20
CA LYS A 45 -14.54 -1.80 6.89
C LYS A 45 -13.18 -1.97 7.59
N LEU A 46 -12.07 -1.64 6.92
CA LEU A 46 -10.73 -1.63 7.51
C LEU A 46 -10.63 -0.67 8.71
N ARG A 47 -11.24 0.51 8.61
CA ARG A 47 -11.29 1.46 9.72
C ARG A 47 -12.09 0.95 10.93
N LYS A 48 -13.16 0.19 10.69
CA LYS A 48 -13.88 -0.50 11.76
C LYS A 48 -12.97 -1.54 12.42
N MET A 49 -12.31 -2.38 11.63
CA MET A 49 -11.35 -3.35 12.15
C MET A 49 -10.22 -2.71 12.95
N GLN A 50 -9.78 -1.50 12.57
CA GLN A 50 -8.78 -0.74 13.34
C GLN A 50 -9.32 -0.33 14.72
N LYS A 51 -10.58 0.06 14.81
CA LYS A 51 -11.24 0.35 16.11
C LYS A 51 -11.36 -0.90 16.97
N ASP A 52 -11.55 -2.05 16.34
CA ASP A 52 -11.65 -3.35 16.99
C ASP A 52 -10.27 -3.99 17.27
N TYR A 53 -9.18 -3.23 17.06
CA TYR A 53 -7.78 -3.66 17.28
C TYR A 53 -7.34 -4.89 16.47
N LEU A 54 -8.01 -5.19 15.37
CA LEU A 54 -7.67 -6.32 14.48
C LEU A 54 -6.57 -5.94 13.48
N ILE A 55 -6.46 -4.66 13.14
CA ILE A 55 -5.47 -4.11 12.22
C ILE A 55 -4.99 -2.75 12.70
N ASP A 56 -3.72 -2.45 12.52
CA ASP A 56 -3.13 -1.13 12.71
C ASP A 56 -2.74 -0.58 11.34
N LEU A 57 -3.49 0.42 10.89
CA LEU A 57 -3.27 1.09 9.61
C LEU A 57 -2.35 2.30 9.80
N ALA A 58 -1.30 2.37 9.00
CA ALA A 58 -0.54 3.60 8.85
C ALA A 58 -1.32 4.61 8.00
N ASP A 59 -1.92 4.13 6.91
CA ASP A 59 -2.77 4.93 6.02
C ASP A 59 -3.70 4.06 5.15
N ALA A 60 -4.77 4.65 4.63
CA ALA A 60 -5.68 4.01 3.67
C ALA A 60 -6.30 5.08 2.76
N VAL A 61 -5.96 5.03 1.48
CA VAL A 61 -6.36 6.01 0.45
C VAL A 61 -7.13 5.32 -0.66
N VAL A 62 -8.19 5.96 -1.14
CA VAL A 62 -8.98 5.49 -2.27
C VAL A 62 -8.79 6.44 -3.45
N ALA A 63 -8.47 5.88 -4.61
CA ALA A 63 -8.52 6.56 -5.89
C ALA A 63 -9.72 6.04 -6.69
N VAL A 64 -10.52 6.94 -7.24
CA VAL A 64 -11.65 6.61 -8.11
C VAL A 64 -11.49 7.28 -9.46
N LYS A 65 -11.85 6.60 -10.53
CA LYS A 65 -11.97 7.18 -11.86
C LYS A 65 -13.43 7.26 -12.23
N ASP A 66 -13.96 8.48 -12.30
CA ASP A 66 -15.36 8.69 -12.62
C ASP A 66 -15.67 8.38 -14.10
N GLN A 67 -16.95 8.40 -14.49
CA GLN A 67 -17.38 8.10 -15.84
C GLN A 67 -16.84 9.09 -16.87
N SER A 68 -16.45 10.31 -16.45
CA SER A 68 -15.82 11.30 -17.32
C SER A 68 -14.31 11.08 -17.51
N GLY A 69 -13.76 10.04 -16.88
CA GLY A 69 -12.33 9.75 -16.89
C GLY A 69 -11.49 10.57 -15.92
N LYS A 70 -12.14 11.41 -15.09
CA LYS A 70 -11.43 12.17 -14.04
C LYS A 70 -11.14 11.30 -12.84
N VAL A 71 -9.94 11.44 -12.32
CA VAL A 71 -9.52 10.75 -11.12
C VAL A 71 -9.69 11.65 -9.91
N LYS A 72 -10.26 11.09 -8.87
CA LYS A 72 -10.47 11.72 -7.56
C LYS A 72 -9.86 10.87 -6.48
N LEU A 73 -9.28 11.54 -5.48
CA LEU A 73 -8.78 10.92 -4.28
C LEU A 73 -9.73 11.15 -3.14
N HIS A 74 -10.02 10.08 -2.44
CA HIS A 74 -10.70 10.13 -1.17
C HIS A 74 -9.69 9.83 -0.06
N GLN A 75 -9.22 10.89 0.59
CA GLN A 75 -8.36 10.80 1.78
C GLN A 75 -9.20 11.13 3.03
N PRO A 76 -8.94 10.49 4.16
CA PRO A 76 -9.52 10.95 5.42
C PRO A 76 -8.97 12.35 5.75
N VAL A 77 -9.85 13.24 6.19
CA VAL A 77 -9.63 14.69 6.41
C VAL A 77 -8.60 15.02 7.51
N ASN A 78 -7.95 14.04 8.14
CA ASN A 78 -7.02 14.25 9.25
C ASN A 78 -5.56 14.07 8.84
N LEU A 79 -5.11 14.84 7.87
CA LEU A 79 -3.70 15.01 7.50
C LEU A 79 -3.03 16.16 8.26
N THR A 80 -3.35 16.33 9.55
CA THR A 80 -2.71 17.32 10.38
C THR A 80 -1.42 16.80 10.99
N ALA A 81 -0.33 17.52 10.77
CA ALA A 81 1.00 17.47 11.40
C ALA A 81 1.90 16.24 11.11
N ALA A 82 1.39 15.00 11.04
CA ALA A 82 2.16 13.86 10.56
C ALA A 82 2.06 13.70 9.02
N GLY A 83 1.13 14.42 8.42
CA GLY A 83 0.73 14.27 7.02
C GLY A 83 1.64 14.92 5.98
N ALA A 84 2.62 15.73 6.38
CA ALA A 84 3.53 16.34 5.41
C ALA A 84 4.40 15.28 4.69
N VAL A 85 4.75 14.19 5.38
CA VAL A 85 5.50 13.07 4.80
C VAL A 85 4.58 12.13 4.02
N SER A 86 3.40 11.80 4.56
CA SER A 86 2.39 10.98 3.86
C SER A 86 1.79 11.68 2.65
N GLY A 87 1.48 12.99 2.75
CA GLY A 87 0.91 13.77 1.67
C GLY A 87 1.86 13.93 0.48
N GLY A 88 3.17 14.04 0.74
CA GLY A 88 4.21 14.03 -0.29
C GLY A 88 4.29 12.69 -1.02
N PHE A 89 4.25 11.58 -0.29
CA PHE A 89 4.26 10.23 -0.85
C PHE A 89 3.02 9.97 -1.73
N TRP A 90 1.83 10.13 -1.17
CA TRP A 90 0.58 9.90 -1.89
C TRP A 90 0.36 10.89 -3.02
N GLY A 91 0.67 12.17 -2.80
CA GLY A 91 0.57 13.20 -3.82
C GLY A 91 1.49 12.92 -5.00
N THR A 92 2.70 12.43 -4.75
CA THR A 92 3.65 12.05 -5.81
C THR A 92 3.19 10.79 -6.52
N LEU A 93 2.81 9.74 -5.79
CA LEU A 93 2.32 8.48 -6.36
C LEU A 93 1.13 8.73 -7.30
N ILE A 94 0.21 9.55 -6.88
CA ILE A 94 -1.03 9.83 -7.60
C ILE A 94 -0.80 10.88 -8.68
N GLY A 95 0.05 11.86 -8.44
CA GLY A 95 0.50 12.80 -9.46
C GLY A 95 1.16 12.08 -10.65
N LEU A 96 2.01 11.10 -10.37
CA LEU A 96 2.62 10.25 -11.40
C LEU A 96 1.61 9.38 -12.15
N LEU A 97 0.59 8.88 -11.44
CA LEU A 97 -0.47 8.06 -12.04
C LEU A 97 -1.38 8.84 -13.00
N PHE A 98 -1.62 10.12 -12.72
CA PHE A 98 -2.71 10.86 -13.34
C PHE A 98 -2.33 12.06 -14.17
N LEU A 99 -1.09 12.58 -14.02
CA LEU A 99 -0.64 13.76 -14.77
C LEU A 99 -0.01 13.46 -16.13
N ASN A 100 0.08 12.24 -16.53
CA ASN A 100 0.65 11.76 -17.79
C ASN A 100 1.83 10.78 -17.53
N PRO A 101 1.76 9.54 -18.02
CA PRO A 101 2.89 8.60 -17.91
C PRO A 101 4.19 9.13 -18.54
N LEU A 102 4.08 10.06 -19.49
CA LEU A 102 5.24 10.72 -20.13
C LEU A 102 5.85 11.82 -19.24
N LEU A 103 5.08 12.50 -18.42
CA LEU A 103 5.60 13.48 -17.45
C LEU A 103 6.18 12.80 -16.21
N GLY A 104 5.66 11.62 -15.82
CA GLY A 104 6.21 10.82 -14.73
C GLY A 104 7.65 10.38 -14.99
N MET A 105 8.00 10.05 -16.24
CA MET A 105 9.36 9.75 -16.65
C MET A 105 10.28 10.97 -16.59
N ALA A 106 9.81 12.17 -16.91
CA ALA A 106 10.61 13.40 -16.89
C ALA A 106 10.82 13.96 -15.47
N VAL A 107 9.82 13.82 -14.59
CA VAL A 107 9.87 14.27 -13.19
C VAL A 107 10.62 13.27 -12.32
N GLY A 108 10.55 11.97 -12.62
CA GLY A 108 11.30 10.92 -11.92
C GLY A 108 12.82 11.09 -12.03
N ALA A 109 13.31 11.71 -13.09
CA ALA A 109 14.74 12.00 -13.25
C ALA A 109 15.25 13.13 -12.32
N THR A 110 14.38 14.00 -11.82
CA THR A 110 14.76 15.14 -10.97
C THR A 110 14.41 14.96 -9.48
N ALA A 111 13.58 13.97 -9.13
CA ALA A 111 13.09 13.70 -7.78
C ALA A 111 13.73 12.45 -7.14
N GLY A 112 15.04 12.32 -7.21
CA GLY A 112 15.78 11.12 -6.79
C GLY A 112 15.52 10.61 -5.36
N ALA A 113 15.09 11.46 -4.44
CA ALA A 113 14.78 11.05 -3.07
C ALA A 113 13.39 10.40 -2.94
N VAL A 114 12.44 10.80 -3.77
CA VAL A 114 11.07 10.25 -3.76
C VAL A 114 11.00 8.95 -4.55
N SER A 115 11.73 8.84 -5.65
CA SER A 115 11.81 7.61 -6.46
C SER A 115 12.41 6.44 -5.68
N GLY A 116 13.42 6.68 -4.83
CA GLY A 116 13.99 5.66 -3.96
C GLY A 116 12.98 5.08 -2.97
N ALA A 117 12.21 5.94 -2.30
CA ALA A 117 11.17 5.50 -1.35
C ALA A 117 10.05 4.71 -2.03
N LEU A 118 9.67 5.07 -3.26
CA LEU A 118 8.67 4.35 -4.05
C LEU A 118 9.19 2.99 -4.51
N THR A 119 10.44 2.91 -4.95
CA THR A 119 11.08 1.66 -5.37
C THR A 119 11.24 0.69 -4.20
N ASP A 120 11.58 1.18 -3.01
CA ASP A 120 11.68 0.37 -1.79
C ASP A 120 10.33 -0.29 -1.41
N LEU A 121 9.22 0.33 -1.78
CA LEU A 121 7.87 -0.23 -1.62
C LEU A 121 7.44 -1.10 -2.81
N GLY A 122 8.31 -1.33 -3.79
CA GLY A 122 8.01 -2.09 -4.99
C GLY A 122 7.13 -1.36 -6.00
N ILE A 123 7.05 -0.04 -5.91
CA ILE A 123 6.35 0.82 -6.86
C ILE A 123 7.32 1.13 -8.01
N ASP A 124 7.31 0.29 -9.01
CA ASP A 124 8.12 0.41 -10.21
C ASP A 124 7.26 0.80 -11.43
N ASP A 125 7.91 1.05 -12.56
CA ASP A 125 7.23 1.43 -13.81
C ASP A 125 6.24 0.37 -14.30
N LYS A 126 6.51 -0.91 -14.02
CA LYS A 126 5.61 -2.01 -14.39
C LYS A 126 4.32 -1.93 -13.59
N PHE A 127 4.42 -1.77 -12.28
CA PHE A 127 3.27 -1.58 -11.41
C PHE A 127 2.46 -0.35 -11.79
N MET A 128 3.13 0.78 -12.11
CA MET A 128 2.47 2.00 -12.54
C MET A 128 1.66 1.80 -13.83
N LYS A 129 2.18 1.04 -14.79
CA LYS A 129 1.46 0.68 -16.03
C LYS A 129 0.27 -0.24 -15.75
N GLU A 130 0.44 -1.25 -14.91
CA GLU A 130 -0.64 -2.16 -14.51
C GLU A 130 -1.76 -1.43 -13.77
N LEU A 131 -1.40 -0.52 -12.90
CA LEU A 131 -2.35 0.31 -12.16
C LEU A 131 -3.12 1.24 -13.10
N ALA A 132 -2.43 1.92 -14.01
CA ALA A 132 -3.08 2.78 -15.01
C ALA A 132 -4.04 2.00 -15.92
N ALA A 133 -3.67 0.76 -16.30
CA ALA A 133 -4.53 -0.14 -17.08
C ALA A 133 -5.74 -0.65 -16.28
N SER A 134 -5.59 -0.86 -14.96
CA SER A 134 -6.66 -1.33 -14.08
C SER A 134 -7.65 -0.22 -13.71
N LEU A 135 -7.24 1.04 -13.82
CA LEU A 135 -8.04 2.20 -13.49
C LEU A 135 -8.82 2.69 -14.71
N HIS A 136 -9.92 2.01 -15.02
CA HIS A 136 -10.85 2.40 -16.07
C HIS A 136 -12.02 3.25 -15.52
N PRO A 137 -12.77 3.98 -16.35
CA PRO A 137 -13.94 4.72 -15.90
C PRO A 137 -14.94 3.83 -15.15
N GLY A 138 -15.37 4.27 -13.97
CA GLY A 138 -16.27 3.50 -13.09
C GLY A 138 -15.57 2.54 -12.14
N SER A 139 -14.23 2.53 -12.10
CA SER A 139 -13.44 1.70 -11.19
C SER A 139 -12.91 2.48 -9.99
N SER A 140 -12.46 1.75 -8.98
CA SER A 140 -11.78 2.30 -7.81
C SER A 140 -10.58 1.44 -7.40
N VAL A 141 -9.62 2.06 -6.72
CA VAL A 141 -8.44 1.39 -6.18
C VAL A 141 -8.24 1.80 -4.74
N LEU A 142 -8.00 0.83 -3.88
CA LEU A 142 -7.68 1.01 -2.49
C LEU A 142 -6.19 0.77 -2.25
N PHE A 143 -5.51 1.76 -1.69
CA PHE A 143 -4.13 1.70 -1.23
C PHE A 143 -4.14 1.62 0.29
N VAL A 144 -3.49 0.62 0.85
CA VAL A 144 -3.42 0.42 2.30
C VAL A 144 -1.98 0.24 2.74
N LEU A 145 -1.59 0.98 3.77
CA LEU A 145 -0.34 0.78 4.50
C LEU A 145 -0.67 0.18 5.87
N VAL A 146 -0.25 -1.05 6.11
CA VAL A 146 -0.52 -1.81 7.33
C VAL A 146 0.74 -1.92 8.17
N ARG A 147 0.69 -1.50 9.44
CA ARG A 147 1.78 -1.71 10.42
C ARG A 147 1.71 -3.08 11.06
N LYS A 148 0.50 -3.48 11.46
CA LYS A 148 0.22 -4.76 12.11
C LYS A 148 -1.18 -5.23 11.76
N ALA A 149 -1.37 -6.52 11.73
CA ALA A 149 -2.67 -7.14 11.55
C ALA A 149 -2.76 -8.44 12.35
N THR A 150 -3.99 -8.88 12.66
CA THR A 150 -4.32 -10.24 13.05
C THR A 150 -4.81 -10.95 11.78
N PRO A 151 -3.93 -11.70 11.06
CA PRO A 151 -4.19 -12.07 9.66
C PRO A 151 -5.50 -12.83 9.48
N ASP A 152 -5.75 -13.87 10.28
CA ASP A 152 -6.93 -14.72 10.14
C ASP A 152 -8.23 -13.93 10.29
N LYS A 153 -8.28 -13.02 11.28
CA LYS A 153 -9.46 -12.18 11.52
C LYS A 153 -9.67 -11.14 10.43
N VAL A 154 -8.59 -10.56 9.92
CA VAL A 154 -8.67 -9.60 8.81
C VAL A 154 -9.15 -10.30 7.53
N LEU A 155 -8.64 -11.50 7.22
CA LEU A 155 -9.07 -12.28 6.07
C LEU A 155 -10.53 -12.70 6.18
N GLU A 156 -11.00 -13.11 7.37
CA GLU A 156 -12.39 -13.45 7.65
C GLU A 156 -13.32 -12.24 7.39
N GLU A 157 -12.95 -11.08 7.88
CA GLU A 157 -13.71 -9.84 7.70
C GLU A 157 -13.72 -9.33 6.25
N LEU A 158 -12.66 -9.57 5.49
CA LEU A 158 -12.56 -9.18 4.09
C LEU A 158 -13.17 -10.23 3.14
N ALA A 159 -13.59 -11.38 3.65
CA ALA A 159 -14.12 -12.46 2.82
C ALA A 159 -15.31 -11.99 1.98
N GLY A 160 -15.25 -12.28 0.68
CA GLY A 160 -16.29 -11.97 -0.27
C GLY A 160 -16.46 -10.48 -0.61
N THR A 161 -15.50 -9.62 -0.24
CA THR A 161 -15.54 -8.20 -0.65
C THR A 161 -15.19 -8.00 -2.11
N GLY A 162 -14.58 -8.99 -2.75
CA GLY A 162 -14.14 -8.92 -4.14
C GLY A 162 -12.86 -8.10 -4.30
N GLY A 163 -12.53 -7.82 -5.54
CA GLY A 163 -11.35 -7.06 -5.91
C GLY A 163 -10.16 -7.93 -6.30
N LYS A 164 -9.20 -7.29 -6.96
CA LYS A 164 -7.96 -7.91 -7.41
C LYS A 164 -6.77 -7.24 -6.72
N VAL A 165 -5.92 -8.03 -6.08
CA VAL A 165 -4.65 -7.53 -5.58
C VAL A 165 -3.77 -7.16 -6.77
N LEU A 166 -3.47 -5.88 -6.92
CA LEU A 166 -2.64 -5.34 -8.00
C LEU A 166 -1.17 -5.33 -7.59
N LYS A 167 -0.90 -5.05 -6.31
CA LYS A 167 0.43 -5.04 -5.73
C LYS A 167 0.35 -5.28 -4.23
N SER A 168 1.32 -6.01 -3.70
CA SER A 168 1.55 -6.03 -2.27
C SER A 168 3.02 -6.23 -1.94
N SER A 169 3.43 -5.88 -0.73
CA SER A 169 4.71 -6.25 -0.13
C SER A 169 4.59 -7.48 0.79
N LEU A 170 3.48 -8.19 0.71
CA LEU A 170 3.27 -9.47 1.37
C LEU A 170 4.15 -10.58 0.76
N SER A 171 4.33 -11.68 1.48
CA SER A 171 4.83 -12.91 0.87
C SER A 171 3.85 -13.43 -0.19
N HIS A 172 4.32 -14.24 -1.13
CA HIS A 172 3.44 -14.85 -2.14
C HIS A 172 2.30 -15.66 -1.52
N ASP A 173 2.58 -16.39 -0.43
CA ASP A 173 1.57 -17.19 0.28
C ASP A 173 0.51 -16.33 0.94
N ASP A 174 0.91 -15.22 1.56
CA ASP A 174 -0.03 -14.31 2.22
C ASP A 174 -0.84 -13.50 1.21
N GLU A 175 -0.24 -13.11 0.09
CA GLU A 175 -0.96 -12.48 -1.02
C GLU A 175 -2.00 -13.43 -1.63
N ALA A 176 -1.64 -14.71 -1.83
CA ALA A 176 -2.56 -15.72 -2.31
C ALA A 176 -3.74 -15.96 -1.35
N LYS A 177 -3.48 -16.00 -0.03
CA LYS A 177 -4.52 -16.09 1.00
C LYS A 177 -5.45 -14.88 0.98
N LEU A 178 -4.89 -13.68 0.84
CA LEU A 178 -5.67 -12.45 0.73
C LEU A 178 -6.56 -12.49 -0.51
N GLN A 179 -6.01 -12.81 -1.68
CA GLN A 179 -6.80 -12.88 -2.92
C GLN A 179 -7.89 -13.95 -2.82
N ALA A 180 -7.61 -15.10 -2.23
CA ALA A 180 -8.60 -16.14 -1.99
C ALA A 180 -9.73 -15.68 -1.06
N ALA A 181 -9.40 -14.95 -0.01
CA ALA A 181 -10.40 -14.38 0.90
C ALA A 181 -11.29 -13.35 0.19
N LEU A 182 -10.70 -12.43 -0.58
CA LEU A 182 -11.46 -11.44 -1.35
C LEU A 182 -12.46 -12.08 -2.29
N ASN A 183 -12.10 -13.21 -2.92
CA ASN A 183 -12.92 -13.94 -3.89
C ASN A 183 -13.85 -14.97 -3.25
N ALA A 184 -13.77 -15.18 -1.94
CA ALA A 184 -14.60 -16.17 -1.26
C ALA A 184 -16.10 -15.83 -1.40
N ALA A 185 -16.94 -16.85 -1.50
CA ALA A 185 -18.40 -16.63 -1.45
C ALA A 185 -18.78 -15.99 -0.11
N ARG A 186 -19.64 -14.97 -0.15
CA ARG A 186 -20.25 -14.41 1.07
C ARG A 186 -21.09 -15.50 1.73
N LYS A 187 -20.72 -15.85 2.95
CA LYS A 187 -21.58 -16.71 3.80
C LYS A 187 -22.72 -15.90 4.37
#